data_fa44a745d356629bdcbcfb50ee7e0bd4
#
_entry.id   fa44a745d356629bdcbcfb50ee7e0bd4
#
_cell.length_a   1.000
_cell.length_b   1.000
_cell.length_c   1.000
_cell.angle_alpha   90.00
_cell.angle_beta   90.00
_cell.angle_gamma   90.00
#
_symmetry.space_group_name_H-M   'P 1'
#
loop_
_entity.id
_entity.type
_entity.pdbx_description
1 polymer ?
#
loop_
_entity_poly.entity_id
_entity_poly.type
_entity_poly.pdbx_seq_one_letter_code
_entity_poly.pdbx_strand_id
1 'polypeptide(L)'
;MSDHAAAESRDETPAIPSGTYAYVGIVALYTATIVLGLSMTDEVAEMGLAMFQNPGNVGNVGVFAVLLLVATGVMVAAFRYGYGEALVRVFLLGSASTLTSVAFVALTGIGEIAASGSVLMGLPTSPASIAVAAVTFVVLWGYPEWYVNDVAAVIFGAAAIPMLGLGFGPFPVVVLLVVWAGYDAYAVYVSGHMQELAAGLGDLKAPIVFVVPHSLDFSMRDPDFDLMGGGEEGEDNEEGGAGAASAEDQSAESPARAEIALLGLGDALIPGMLAVSAGHFLDAPTVVPALNANAPAIGALVGGLVGMAGLLYLVHRVEGAHAGLPPLNAGVLGGYLLGAVAAGIPVTTALGL
;
A
#
# COMPACT_ATOMS: atom_id res chain seq x y z
N MET A 1 -16.48 -55.12 -39.58
CA MET A 1 -15.38 -55.09 -38.64
C MET A 1 -15.36 -53.67 -38.06
N SER A 2 -15.90 -53.63 -36.91
CA SER A 2 -16.06 -52.41 -36.08
C SER A 2 -14.76 -52.09 -35.37
N ASP A 3 -14.24 -50.90 -35.57
CA ASP A 3 -13.18 -50.36 -34.72
C ASP A 3 -13.75 -49.25 -33.84
N HIS A 4 -13.71 -49.54 -32.55
CA HIS A 4 -14.10 -48.66 -31.48
C HIS A 4 -13.07 -47.53 -31.36
N ALA A 5 -13.47 -46.31 -31.69
CA ALA A 5 -12.77 -45.11 -31.20
C ALA A 5 -13.21 -44.88 -29.76
N ALA A 6 -12.39 -45.25 -28.80
CA ALA A 6 -12.52 -44.86 -27.42
C ALA A 6 -12.30 -43.33 -27.32
N ALA A 7 -13.37 -42.61 -27.01
CA ALA A 7 -13.28 -41.20 -26.63
C ALA A 7 -12.61 -41.13 -25.24
N GLU A 8 -11.34 -40.75 -25.20
CA GLU A 8 -10.68 -40.28 -23.99
C GLU A 8 -11.37 -38.99 -23.55
N SER A 9 -12.24 -39.08 -22.56
CA SER A 9 -12.71 -37.96 -21.82
C SER A 9 -11.51 -37.38 -21.02
N ARG A 10 -10.84 -36.41 -21.61
CA ARG A 10 -9.92 -35.54 -20.83
C ARG A 10 -10.77 -34.84 -19.79
N ASP A 11 -10.48 -35.17 -18.56
CA ASP A 11 -10.96 -34.46 -17.38
C ASP A 11 -10.36 -33.01 -17.44
N GLU A 12 -11.05 -32.11 -18.15
CA GLU A 12 -10.69 -30.69 -18.19
C GLU A 12 -11.09 -30.11 -16.85
N THR A 13 -10.19 -30.24 -15.86
CA THR A 13 -10.18 -29.30 -14.73
C THR A 13 -10.17 -27.90 -15.35
N PRO A 14 -11.15 -27.04 -15.03
CA PRO A 14 -11.19 -25.69 -15.59
C PRO A 14 -9.90 -24.98 -15.26
N ALA A 15 -9.10 -24.68 -16.28
CA ALA A 15 -7.86 -23.92 -16.12
C ALA A 15 -8.23 -22.56 -15.57
N ILE A 16 -7.73 -22.24 -14.36
CA ILE A 16 -7.90 -20.93 -13.76
C ILE A 16 -7.25 -19.92 -14.70
N PRO A 17 -7.96 -18.83 -15.11
CA PRO A 17 -7.37 -17.82 -15.97
C PRO A 17 -6.03 -17.33 -15.43
N SER A 18 -5.02 -17.21 -16.25
CA SER A 18 -3.64 -16.91 -15.87
C SER A 18 -3.49 -15.65 -14.97
N GLY A 19 -4.37 -14.66 -15.13
CA GLY A 19 -4.41 -13.46 -14.28
C GLY A 19 -4.94 -13.67 -12.85
N THR A 20 -5.67 -14.75 -12.57
CA THR A 20 -6.29 -14.95 -11.26
C THR A 20 -5.28 -15.10 -10.13
N TYR A 21 -4.13 -15.71 -10.40
CA TYR A 21 -3.07 -15.90 -9.40
C TYR A 21 -2.47 -14.59 -8.95
N ALA A 22 -2.29 -13.63 -9.85
CA ALA A 22 -1.75 -12.32 -9.52
C ALA A 22 -2.69 -11.52 -8.62
N TYR A 23 -3.99 -11.55 -8.91
CA TYR A 23 -4.99 -10.90 -8.03
C TYR A 23 -5.06 -11.55 -6.64
N VAL A 24 -5.00 -12.87 -6.56
CA VAL A 24 -4.93 -13.58 -5.26
C VAL A 24 -3.65 -13.20 -4.51
N GLY A 25 -2.51 -13.08 -5.22
CA GLY A 25 -1.25 -12.62 -4.63
C GLY A 25 -1.36 -11.23 -4.03
N ILE A 26 -1.95 -10.27 -4.75
CA ILE A 26 -2.19 -8.91 -4.26
C ILE A 26 -3.08 -8.90 -3.02
N VAL A 27 -4.20 -9.64 -3.03
CA VAL A 27 -5.09 -9.74 -1.85
C VAL A 27 -4.36 -10.36 -0.66
N ALA A 28 -3.51 -11.35 -0.91
CA ALA A 28 -2.69 -11.98 0.14
C ALA A 28 -1.67 -11.00 0.74
N LEU A 29 -0.94 -10.24 -0.09
CA LEU A 29 0.03 -9.23 0.35
C LEU A 29 -0.66 -8.10 1.14
N TYR A 30 -1.78 -7.58 0.63
CA TYR A 30 -2.62 -6.60 1.33
C TYR A 30 -3.04 -7.10 2.71
N THR A 31 -3.59 -8.32 2.77
CA THR A 31 -4.05 -8.94 4.01
C THR A 31 -2.89 -9.17 4.98
N ALA A 32 -1.77 -9.72 4.48
CA ALA A 32 -0.58 -9.96 5.29
C ALA A 32 -0.04 -8.67 5.92
N THR A 33 -0.02 -7.58 5.15
CA THR A 33 0.44 -6.27 5.64
C THR A 33 -0.40 -5.77 6.82
N ILE A 34 -1.74 -5.83 6.70
CA ILE A 34 -2.63 -5.34 7.75
C ILE A 34 -2.62 -6.27 8.96
N VAL A 35 -2.66 -7.59 8.75
CA VAL A 35 -2.64 -8.58 9.83
C VAL A 35 -1.34 -8.50 10.62
N LEU A 36 -0.20 -8.41 9.94
CA LEU A 36 1.09 -8.25 10.58
C LEU A 36 1.18 -6.90 11.32
N GLY A 37 0.64 -5.82 10.76
CA GLY A 37 0.56 -4.51 11.42
C GLY A 37 -0.28 -4.54 12.70
N LEU A 38 -1.44 -5.19 12.66
CA LEU A 38 -2.28 -5.39 13.85
C LEU A 38 -1.53 -6.17 14.94
N SER A 39 -0.79 -7.23 14.57
CA SER A 39 -0.06 -8.06 15.53
C SER A 39 1.09 -7.34 16.24
N MET A 40 1.59 -6.22 15.68
CA MET A 40 2.68 -5.42 16.27
C MET A 40 2.19 -4.16 16.99
N THR A 41 0.87 -3.97 17.11
CA THR A 41 0.31 -2.70 17.62
C THR A 41 0.75 -2.40 19.04
N ASP A 42 0.72 -3.37 19.94
CA ASP A 42 1.08 -3.17 21.36
C ASP A 42 2.56 -2.86 21.50
N GLU A 43 3.42 -3.59 20.83
CA GLU A 43 4.88 -3.39 20.89
C GLU A 43 5.26 -2.02 20.32
N VAL A 44 4.64 -1.59 19.22
CA VAL A 44 4.88 -0.26 18.65
C VAL A 44 4.35 0.84 19.57
N ALA A 45 3.23 0.61 20.26
CA ALA A 45 2.70 1.52 21.28
C ALA A 45 3.66 1.65 22.48
N GLU A 46 4.19 0.53 22.97
CA GLU A 46 5.18 0.49 24.07
C GLU A 46 6.49 1.20 23.70
N MET A 47 6.92 1.08 22.45
CA MET A 47 8.08 1.84 21.94
C MET A 47 7.82 3.35 21.85
N GLY A 48 6.57 3.82 21.97
CA GLY A 48 6.21 5.23 21.87
C GLY A 48 6.36 5.81 20.47
N LEU A 49 6.20 4.99 19.43
CA LEU A 49 6.41 5.36 18.04
C LEU A 49 5.15 5.92 17.33
N ALA A 50 4.11 6.29 18.09
CA ALA A 50 2.94 6.95 17.52
C ALA A 50 3.30 8.28 16.84
N MET A 51 2.81 8.49 15.62
CA MET A 51 3.13 9.68 14.82
C MET A 51 2.71 10.99 15.50
N PHE A 52 1.58 10.99 16.23
CA PHE A 52 1.06 12.14 16.96
C PHE A 52 0.77 11.76 18.41
N GLN A 53 1.15 12.66 19.36
CA GLN A 53 0.95 12.45 20.79
C GLN A 53 -0.51 12.67 21.24
N ASN A 54 -1.32 13.37 20.46
CA ASN A 54 -2.73 13.60 20.71
C ASN A 54 -3.56 13.04 19.56
N PRO A 55 -3.84 11.73 19.55
CA PRO A 55 -4.45 11.03 18.42
C PRO A 55 -5.88 11.49 18.11
N GLY A 56 -6.63 11.97 19.11
CA GLY A 56 -8.02 12.48 18.91
C GLY A 56 -8.11 13.84 18.22
N ASN A 57 -7.00 14.52 18.01
CA ASN A 57 -7.01 15.84 17.40
C ASN A 57 -7.15 15.76 15.87
N VAL A 58 -8.29 16.22 15.34
CA VAL A 58 -8.54 16.29 13.89
C VAL A 58 -7.53 17.18 13.17
N GLY A 59 -6.93 18.16 13.84
CA GLY A 59 -5.85 18.99 13.30
C GLY A 59 -4.64 18.17 12.80
N ASN A 60 -4.45 16.94 13.33
CA ASN A 60 -3.40 16.02 12.87
C ASN A 60 -3.55 15.68 11.38
N VAL A 61 -4.78 15.60 10.87
CA VAL A 61 -5.05 15.37 9.44
C VAL A 61 -4.50 16.52 8.60
N GLY A 62 -4.70 17.75 9.04
CA GLY A 62 -4.15 18.95 8.38
C GLY A 62 -2.63 18.99 8.43
N VAL A 63 -2.02 18.67 9.58
CA VAL A 63 -0.56 18.59 9.73
C VAL A 63 0.01 17.50 8.82
N PHE A 64 -0.62 16.32 8.77
CA PHE A 64 -0.21 15.23 7.91
C PHE A 64 -0.29 15.62 6.42
N ALA A 65 -1.38 16.27 5.99
CA ALA A 65 -1.50 16.80 4.63
C ALA A 65 -0.41 17.81 4.28
N VAL A 66 -0.08 18.73 5.20
CA VAL A 66 1.02 19.69 5.01
C VAL A 66 2.36 18.97 4.90
N LEU A 67 2.63 17.97 5.73
CA LEU A 67 3.86 17.18 5.65
C LEU A 67 3.99 16.48 4.29
N LEU A 68 2.90 15.90 3.77
CA LEU A 68 2.89 15.29 2.44
C LEU A 68 3.14 16.32 1.33
N LEU A 69 2.50 17.50 1.42
CA LEU A 69 2.74 18.58 0.44
C LEU A 69 4.19 19.07 0.48
N VAL A 70 4.78 19.21 1.66
CA VAL A 70 6.19 19.59 1.82
C VAL A 70 7.10 18.51 1.22
N ALA A 71 6.84 17.23 1.54
CA ALA A 71 7.62 16.12 0.99
C ALA A 71 7.53 16.08 -0.55
N THR A 72 6.32 16.26 -1.10
CA THR A 72 6.10 16.35 -2.54
C THR A 72 6.84 17.54 -3.15
N GLY A 73 6.79 18.70 -2.50
CA GLY A 73 7.50 19.90 -2.95
C GLY A 73 9.02 19.71 -2.97
N VAL A 74 9.58 19.06 -1.93
CA VAL A 74 11.01 18.71 -1.87
C VAL A 74 11.36 17.73 -2.99
N MET A 75 10.52 16.72 -3.22
CA MET A 75 10.72 15.75 -4.30
C MET A 75 10.71 16.41 -5.67
N VAL A 76 9.70 17.23 -5.97
CA VAL A 76 9.62 17.99 -7.23
C VAL A 76 10.83 18.90 -7.42
N ALA A 77 11.25 19.61 -6.36
CA ALA A 77 12.45 20.42 -6.40
C ALA A 77 13.71 19.59 -6.70
N ALA A 78 13.85 18.41 -6.05
CA ALA A 78 14.98 17.53 -6.28
C ALA A 78 15.04 17.04 -7.75
N PHE A 79 13.91 16.68 -8.34
CA PHE A 79 13.85 16.32 -9.77
C PHE A 79 14.25 17.50 -10.66
N ARG A 80 13.76 18.72 -10.37
CA ARG A 80 14.11 19.92 -11.12
C ARG A 80 15.60 20.28 -11.09
N TYR A 81 16.30 19.90 -10.00
CA TYR A 81 17.76 20.13 -9.85
C TYR A 81 18.60 18.93 -10.29
N GLY A 82 18.01 17.87 -10.84
CA GLY A 82 18.73 16.68 -11.34
C GLY A 82 19.17 15.68 -10.25
N TYR A 83 18.70 15.82 -9.02
CA TYR A 83 19.00 14.89 -7.92
C TYR A 83 17.80 14.01 -7.54
N GLY A 84 16.69 14.10 -8.29
CA GLY A 84 15.41 13.52 -7.90
C GLY A 84 15.47 12.01 -7.72
N GLU A 85 15.96 11.28 -8.71
CA GLU A 85 16.02 9.82 -8.67
C GLU A 85 16.85 9.31 -7.47
N ALA A 86 18.07 9.82 -7.31
CA ALA A 86 18.95 9.41 -6.23
C ALA A 86 18.37 9.75 -4.84
N LEU A 87 17.79 10.95 -4.68
CA LEU A 87 17.19 11.38 -3.42
C LEU A 87 15.99 10.51 -3.07
N VAL A 88 15.06 10.32 -4.02
CA VAL A 88 13.84 9.52 -3.79
C VAL A 88 14.22 8.07 -3.51
N ARG A 89 15.13 7.49 -4.29
CA ARG A 89 15.60 6.12 -4.06
C ARG A 89 16.22 5.95 -2.67
N VAL A 90 17.14 6.81 -2.27
CA VAL A 90 17.77 6.74 -0.94
C VAL A 90 16.74 6.95 0.17
N PHE A 91 15.81 7.90 0.00
CA PHE A 91 14.74 8.14 0.97
C PHE A 91 13.82 6.93 1.13
N LEU A 92 13.35 6.35 0.02
CA LEU A 92 12.43 5.19 0.06
C LEU A 92 13.12 3.95 0.63
N LEU A 93 14.33 3.62 0.16
CA LEU A 93 15.08 2.47 0.67
C LEU A 93 15.51 2.67 2.13
N GLY A 94 15.89 3.89 2.50
CA GLY A 94 16.21 4.24 3.88
C GLY A 94 15.00 4.12 4.81
N SER A 95 13.84 4.60 4.38
CA SER A 95 12.59 4.47 5.13
C SER A 95 12.17 3.01 5.27
N ALA A 96 12.20 2.23 4.18
CA ALA A 96 11.89 0.81 4.21
C ALA A 96 12.82 0.04 5.14
N SER A 97 14.12 0.33 5.11
CA SER A 97 15.13 -0.29 5.96
C SER A 97 14.91 0.03 7.44
N THR A 98 14.62 1.30 7.73
CA THR A 98 14.32 1.76 9.09
C THR A 98 13.06 1.09 9.65
N LEU A 99 11.97 1.07 8.88
CA LEU A 99 10.71 0.44 9.31
C LEU A 99 10.81 -1.08 9.38
N THR A 100 11.64 -1.71 8.53
CA THR A 100 11.97 -3.15 8.69
C THR A 100 12.66 -3.41 10.03
N SER A 101 13.54 -2.51 10.50
CA SER A 101 14.16 -2.65 11.82
C SER A 101 13.15 -2.45 12.97
N VAL A 102 12.16 -1.56 12.80
CA VAL A 102 11.05 -1.42 13.74
C VAL A 102 10.24 -2.72 13.83
N ALA A 103 9.85 -3.29 12.68
CA ALA A 103 9.14 -4.57 12.64
C ALA A 103 9.95 -5.69 13.28
N PHE A 104 11.26 -5.77 13.02
CA PHE A 104 12.14 -6.76 13.63
C PHE A 104 12.15 -6.64 15.15
N VAL A 105 12.30 -5.45 15.71
CA VAL A 105 12.29 -5.22 17.16
C VAL A 105 10.93 -5.56 17.75
N ALA A 106 9.84 -5.13 17.11
CA ALA A 106 8.48 -5.41 17.54
C ALA A 106 8.18 -6.93 17.59
N LEU A 107 8.59 -7.67 16.58
CA LEU A 107 8.31 -9.11 16.49
C LEU A 107 9.22 -9.98 17.35
N THR A 108 10.46 -9.54 17.63
CA THR A 108 11.46 -10.38 18.32
C THR A 108 11.80 -9.90 19.72
N GLY A 109 11.51 -8.66 20.06
CA GLY A 109 11.98 -8.02 21.29
C GLY A 109 13.51 -7.79 21.32
N ILE A 110 14.20 -8.01 20.19
CA ILE A 110 15.66 -7.90 20.11
C ILE A 110 16.06 -6.56 19.52
N GLY A 111 16.70 -5.72 20.32
CA GLY A 111 17.19 -4.43 19.89
C GLY A 111 16.42 -3.27 20.49
N GLU A 112 16.72 -2.06 20.01
CA GLU A 112 16.12 -0.82 20.46
C GLU A 112 15.90 0.12 19.26
N ILE A 113 14.82 0.90 19.36
CA ILE A 113 14.45 1.95 18.41
C ILE A 113 14.32 3.26 19.19
N ALA A 114 14.74 4.37 18.60
CA ALA A 114 14.56 5.69 19.22
C ALA A 114 13.08 6.01 19.40
N ALA A 115 12.71 6.42 20.59
CA ALA A 115 11.34 6.76 20.94
C ALA A 115 10.79 7.95 20.12
N SER A 116 9.48 7.99 20.02
CA SER A 116 8.71 9.08 19.42
C SER A 116 8.96 10.43 20.11
N GLY A 117 8.75 11.51 19.39
CA GLY A 117 8.87 12.90 19.89
C GLY A 117 10.15 13.63 19.44
N SER A 118 11.03 12.96 18.72
CA SER A 118 12.17 13.59 18.04
C SER A 118 12.00 13.56 16.51
N VAL A 119 12.75 14.38 15.80
CA VAL A 119 12.86 14.33 14.32
C VAL A 119 13.36 12.96 13.83
N LEU A 120 14.00 12.20 14.72
CA LEU A 120 14.61 10.89 14.47
C LEU A 120 13.70 9.73 14.89
N MET A 121 12.38 9.93 14.86
CA MET A 121 11.38 8.91 15.20
C MET A 121 11.59 7.61 14.42
N GLY A 122 11.68 6.49 15.16
CA GLY A 122 11.83 5.16 14.58
C GLY A 122 13.23 4.79 14.11
N LEU A 123 14.27 5.60 14.42
CA LEU A 123 15.63 5.25 14.05
C LEU A 123 16.19 4.11 14.91
N PRO A 124 16.85 3.11 14.27
CA PRO A 124 17.51 2.03 14.99
C PRO A 124 18.69 2.55 15.81
N THR A 125 18.76 2.17 17.09
CA THR A 125 19.76 2.65 18.05
C THR A 125 20.65 1.53 18.60
N SER A 126 20.18 0.27 18.57
CA SER A 126 20.98 -0.86 18.99
C SER A 126 21.77 -1.47 17.83
N PRO A 127 22.89 -2.18 18.08
CA PRO A 127 23.63 -2.87 17.03
C PRO A 127 22.78 -3.84 16.21
N ALA A 128 21.82 -4.52 16.83
CA ALA A 128 20.94 -5.47 16.16
C ALA A 128 19.98 -4.76 15.20
N SER A 129 19.30 -3.70 15.65
CA SER A 129 18.37 -2.95 14.80
C SER A 129 19.10 -2.21 13.65
N ILE A 130 20.31 -1.68 13.94
CA ILE A 130 21.16 -1.05 12.90
C ILE A 130 21.60 -2.10 11.86
N ALA A 131 21.99 -3.29 12.30
CA ALA A 131 22.40 -4.36 11.38
C ALA A 131 21.24 -4.79 10.46
N VAL A 132 20.04 -4.96 11.00
CA VAL A 132 18.83 -5.27 10.20
C VAL A 132 18.56 -4.17 9.18
N ALA A 133 18.57 -2.90 9.60
CA ALA A 133 18.36 -1.78 8.67
C ALA A 133 19.42 -1.76 7.56
N ALA A 134 20.70 -1.93 7.93
CA ALA A 134 21.80 -1.93 6.97
C ALA A 134 21.70 -3.09 5.97
N VAL A 135 21.39 -4.30 6.45
CA VAL A 135 21.22 -5.49 5.58
C VAL A 135 20.05 -5.27 4.63
N THR A 136 18.88 -4.80 5.13
CA THR A 136 17.71 -4.49 4.30
C THR A 136 18.04 -3.45 3.24
N PHE A 137 18.74 -2.37 3.62
CA PHE A 137 19.14 -1.35 2.65
C PHE A 137 20.04 -1.92 1.55
N VAL A 138 21.06 -2.70 1.92
CA VAL A 138 21.98 -3.30 0.95
C VAL A 138 21.27 -4.29 0.02
N VAL A 139 20.37 -5.10 0.56
CA VAL A 139 19.59 -6.07 -0.24
C VAL A 139 18.68 -5.33 -1.22
N LEU A 140 17.90 -4.34 -0.78
CA LEU A 140 17.01 -3.58 -1.65
C LEU A 140 17.78 -2.75 -2.68
N TRP A 141 18.97 -2.26 -2.34
CA TRP A 141 19.81 -1.51 -3.26
C TRP A 141 20.42 -2.38 -4.36
N GLY A 142 20.92 -3.57 -3.99
CA GLY A 142 21.69 -4.44 -4.86
C GLY A 142 20.89 -5.54 -5.56
N TYR A 143 19.72 -5.88 -5.03
CA TYR A 143 18.90 -6.98 -5.54
C TYR A 143 17.40 -6.63 -5.58
N PRO A 144 16.97 -5.65 -6.40
CA PRO A 144 15.59 -5.19 -6.48
C PRO A 144 14.71 -6.12 -7.34
N GLU A 145 14.47 -7.35 -6.88
CA GLU A 145 13.51 -8.28 -7.47
C GLU A 145 12.12 -8.10 -6.89
N TRP A 146 11.08 -8.44 -7.67
CA TRP A 146 9.69 -8.23 -7.28
C TRP A 146 9.36 -8.85 -5.93
N TYR A 147 9.75 -10.10 -5.68
CA TYR A 147 9.49 -10.78 -4.41
C TYR A 147 10.27 -10.19 -3.23
N VAL A 148 11.46 -9.64 -3.46
CA VAL A 148 12.25 -8.95 -2.43
C VAL A 148 11.57 -7.64 -2.07
N ASN A 149 11.13 -6.89 -3.08
CA ASN A 149 10.40 -5.65 -2.89
C ASN A 149 9.06 -5.88 -2.20
N ASP A 150 8.30 -6.92 -2.59
CA ASP A 150 7.01 -7.26 -1.99
C ASP A 150 7.15 -7.66 -0.51
N VAL A 151 8.13 -8.50 -0.17
CA VAL A 151 8.41 -8.85 1.23
C VAL A 151 8.81 -7.61 2.03
N ALA A 152 9.67 -6.77 1.48
CA ALA A 152 10.06 -5.52 2.13
C ALA A 152 8.87 -4.56 2.26
N ALA A 153 8.00 -4.46 1.25
CA ALA A 153 6.79 -3.64 1.29
C ALA A 153 5.79 -4.11 2.34
N VAL A 154 5.58 -5.44 2.47
CA VAL A 154 4.74 -6.02 3.54
C VAL A 154 5.29 -5.65 4.92
N ILE A 155 6.58 -5.84 5.16
CA ILE A 155 7.21 -5.56 6.46
C ILE A 155 7.22 -4.05 6.74
N PHE A 156 7.57 -3.24 5.75
CA PHE A 156 7.53 -1.78 5.82
C PHE A 156 6.12 -1.29 6.16
N GLY A 157 5.12 -1.75 5.40
CA GLY A 157 3.72 -1.38 5.61
C GLY A 157 3.20 -1.84 6.97
N ALA A 158 3.55 -3.06 7.38
CA ALA A 158 3.16 -3.61 8.67
C ALA A 158 3.72 -2.81 9.86
N ALA A 159 4.93 -2.25 9.76
CA ALA A 159 5.46 -1.34 10.78
C ALA A 159 4.84 0.06 10.71
N ALA A 160 4.56 0.56 9.50
CA ALA A 160 3.97 1.89 9.31
C ALA A 160 2.51 1.97 9.80
N ILE A 161 1.73 0.91 9.59
CA ILE A 161 0.30 0.85 9.97
C ILE A 161 0.08 1.17 11.45
N PRO A 162 0.73 0.50 12.43
CA PRO A 162 0.55 0.83 13.84
C PRO A 162 1.11 2.21 14.20
N MET A 163 2.24 2.65 13.64
CA MET A 163 2.78 3.99 13.91
C MET A 163 1.80 5.10 13.50
N LEU A 164 1.13 4.91 12.37
CA LEU A 164 0.11 5.84 11.88
C LEU A 164 -1.21 5.65 12.65
N GLY A 165 -1.70 4.41 12.78
CA GLY A 165 -2.97 4.10 13.44
C GLY A 165 -3.03 4.50 14.91
N LEU A 166 -1.91 4.40 15.63
CA LEU A 166 -1.77 4.90 17.02
C LEU A 166 -1.67 6.43 17.08
N GLY A 167 -1.15 7.07 16.03
CA GLY A 167 -1.05 8.54 15.94
C GLY A 167 -2.36 9.23 15.62
N PHE A 168 -3.35 8.50 15.10
CA PHE A 168 -4.66 9.02 14.75
C PHE A 168 -5.76 8.20 15.43
N GLY A 169 -6.59 8.86 16.22
CA GLY A 169 -7.81 8.24 16.75
C GLY A 169 -8.82 7.92 15.63
N PRO A 170 -9.88 7.14 15.93
CA PRO A 170 -10.83 6.67 14.91
C PRO A 170 -11.45 7.81 14.07
N PHE A 171 -11.86 8.91 14.70
CA PHE A 171 -12.46 10.03 13.98
C PHE A 171 -11.49 10.72 12.99
N PRO A 172 -10.26 11.13 13.38
CA PRO A 172 -9.28 11.63 12.43
C PRO A 172 -8.97 10.67 11.27
N VAL A 173 -8.92 9.35 11.53
CA VAL A 173 -8.72 8.37 10.46
C VAL A 173 -9.90 8.32 9.51
N VAL A 174 -11.14 8.33 10.02
CA VAL A 174 -12.36 8.40 9.19
C VAL A 174 -12.33 9.63 8.29
N VAL A 175 -11.99 10.80 8.85
CA VAL A 175 -11.85 12.04 8.06
C VAL A 175 -10.78 11.88 6.99
N LEU A 176 -9.63 11.30 7.34
CA LEU A 176 -8.53 11.04 6.40
C LEU A 176 -8.99 10.15 5.24
N LEU A 177 -9.65 9.02 5.54
CA LEU A 177 -10.17 8.09 4.53
C LEU A 177 -11.13 8.76 3.55
N VAL A 178 -12.05 9.59 4.05
CA VAL A 178 -13.01 10.32 3.21
C VAL A 178 -12.32 11.37 2.34
N VAL A 179 -11.41 12.15 2.93
CA VAL A 179 -10.66 13.20 2.19
C VAL A 179 -9.79 12.57 1.09
N TRP A 180 -9.08 11.48 1.42
CA TRP A 180 -8.21 10.81 0.43
C TRP A 180 -9.00 10.13 -0.68
N ALA A 181 -10.14 9.47 -0.37
CA ALA A 181 -11.02 8.92 -1.40
C ALA A 181 -11.58 10.02 -2.32
N GLY A 182 -11.95 11.17 -1.76
CA GLY A 182 -12.40 12.31 -2.54
C GLY A 182 -11.29 12.89 -3.42
N TYR A 183 -10.07 13.01 -2.88
CA TYR A 183 -8.91 13.47 -3.64
C TYR A 183 -8.54 12.51 -4.78
N ASP A 184 -8.52 11.19 -4.53
CA ASP A 184 -8.24 10.17 -5.54
C ASP A 184 -9.28 10.22 -6.67
N ALA A 185 -10.58 10.27 -6.32
CA ALA A 185 -11.64 10.42 -7.31
C ALA A 185 -11.47 11.71 -8.15
N TYR A 186 -11.13 12.83 -7.51
CA TYR A 186 -10.86 14.08 -8.21
C TYR A 186 -9.63 13.97 -9.13
N ALA A 187 -8.55 13.36 -8.63
CA ALA A 187 -7.30 13.21 -9.37
C ALA A 187 -7.48 12.34 -10.64
N VAL A 188 -8.26 11.27 -10.54
CA VAL A 188 -8.50 10.34 -11.66
C VAL A 188 -9.54 10.91 -12.64
N TYR A 189 -10.69 11.40 -12.14
CA TYR A 189 -11.82 11.74 -13.03
C TYR A 189 -11.83 13.18 -13.51
N VAL A 190 -11.07 14.08 -12.88
CA VAL A 190 -11.12 15.52 -13.19
C VAL A 190 -9.78 16.08 -13.65
N SER A 191 -8.67 15.77 -12.96
CA SER A 191 -7.39 16.45 -13.21
C SER A 191 -6.47 15.75 -14.22
N GLY A 192 -6.59 14.42 -14.38
CA GLY A 192 -5.72 13.63 -15.26
C GLY A 192 -4.22 13.61 -14.87
N HIS A 193 -3.80 14.32 -13.82
CA HIS A 193 -2.38 14.48 -13.41
C HIS A 193 -1.71 13.18 -12.92
N MET A 194 -2.49 12.13 -12.67
CA MET A 194 -1.96 10.84 -12.20
C MET A 194 -1.05 10.17 -13.23
N GLN A 195 -1.28 10.42 -14.52
CA GLN A 195 -0.47 9.83 -15.60
C GLN A 195 0.93 10.44 -15.69
N GLU A 196 1.07 11.76 -15.48
CA GLU A 196 2.38 12.43 -15.45
C GLU A 196 3.21 12.04 -14.23
N LEU A 197 2.58 11.88 -13.06
CA LEU A 197 3.25 11.42 -11.83
C LEU A 197 3.69 9.95 -11.93
N ALA A 198 2.87 9.11 -12.54
CA ALA A 198 3.18 7.70 -12.76
C ALA A 198 4.41 7.52 -13.66
N ALA A 199 4.50 8.28 -14.75
CA ALA A 199 5.63 8.23 -15.66
C ALA A 199 6.97 8.60 -14.97
N GLY A 200 6.97 9.57 -14.03
CA GLY A 200 8.18 9.97 -13.30
C GLY A 200 8.63 9.01 -12.19
N LEU A 201 7.80 8.05 -11.79
CA LEU A 201 8.10 7.08 -10.72
C LEU A 201 8.44 5.68 -11.26
N GLY A 202 8.26 5.44 -12.56
CA GLY A 202 8.41 4.13 -13.20
C GLY A 202 9.78 3.48 -13.01
N ASP A 203 10.85 4.27 -13.04
CA ASP A 203 12.23 3.80 -12.89
C ASP A 203 12.64 3.48 -11.45
N LEU A 204 11.82 3.88 -10.48
CA LEU A 204 12.10 3.68 -9.06
C LEU A 204 11.69 2.27 -8.62
N LYS A 205 12.57 1.29 -8.80
CA LYS A 205 12.42 -0.08 -8.29
C LYS A 205 12.46 -0.11 -6.74
N ALA A 206 11.45 0.46 -6.10
CA ALA A 206 11.39 0.65 -4.65
C ALA A 206 10.14 -0.03 -4.04
N PRO A 207 10.16 -0.44 -2.75
CA PRO A 207 9.07 -1.20 -2.10
C PRO A 207 7.89 -0.29 -1.71
N ILE A 208 7.34 0.46 -2.66
CA ILE A 208 6.16 1.33 -2.50
C ILE A 208 4.94 0.81 -3.25
N VAL A 209 5.13 -0.22 -4.07
CA VAL A 209 4.10 -0.88 -4.86
C VAL A 209 4.29 -2.38 -4.72
N PHE A 210 3.21 -3.11 -4.51
CA PHE A 210 3.19 -4.56 -4.65
C PHE A 210 3.18 -4.93 -6.12
N VAL A 211 4.06 -5.84 -6.53
CA VAL A 211 4.24 -6.27 -7.91
C VAL A 211 4.08 -7.77 -7.98
N VAL A 212 2.92 -8.24 -8.40
CA VAL A 212 2.68 -9.69 -8.54
C VAL A 212 2.64 -10.07 -10.02
N PRO A 213 3.65 -10.76 -10.53
CA PRO A 213 3.70 -11.17 -11.92
C PRO A 213 2.72 -12.32 -12.19
N HIS A 214 2.23 -12.40 -13.44
CA HIS A 214 1.44 -13.53 -13.93
C HIS A 214 2.30 -14.77 -14.22
N SER A 215 3.63 -14.61 -14.36
CA SER A 215 4.61 -15.68 -14.56
C SER A 215 5.75 -15.56 -13.56
N LEU A 216 6.22 -16.68 -13.02
CA LEU A 216 7.34 -16.71 -12.08
C LEU A 216 8.72 -16.46 -12.76
N ASP A 217 8.78 -16.52 -14.09
CA ASP A 217 9.99 -16.24 -14.87
C ASP A 217 10.25 -14.74 -15.03
N PHE A 218 9.31 -13.90 -14.55
CA PHE A 218 9.42 -12.47 -14.60
C PHE A 218 10.52 -11.93 -13.65
N SER A 219 11.33 -10.98 -14.12
CA SER A 219 12.39 -10.32 -13.34
C SER A 219 12.33 -8.80 -13.49
N MET A 220 12.27 -8.08 -12.38
CA MET A 220 12.37 -6.60 -12.36
C MET A 220 13.78 -6.10 -12.70
N ARG A 221 14.77 -7.00 -12.80
CA ARG A 221 16.16 -6.65 -13.15
C ARG A 221 16.41 -6.68 -14.65
N ASP A 222 15.43 -7.14 -15.41
CA ASP A 222 15.53 -7.09 -16.87
C ASP A 222 15.76 -5.63 -17.31
N PRO A 223 16.77 -5.35 -18.16
CA PRO A 223 17.03 -4.00 -18.64
C PRO A 223 15.85 -3.38 -19.42
N ASP A 224 15.05 -4.23 -20.07
CA ASP A 224 13.90 -3.81 -20.87
C ASP A 224 12.63 -3.62 -20.02
N PHE A 225 12.72 -3.84 -18.69
CA PHE A 225 11.59 -3.70 -17.78
C PHE A 225 11.48 -2.28 -17.23
N ASP A 226 10.38 -1.61 -17.60
CA ASP A 226 9.90 -0.35 -17.02
C ASP A 226 8.56 -0.59 -16.32
N LEU A 227 8.49 -0.27 -15.02
CA LEU A 227 7.30 -0.48 -14.17
C LEU A 227 6.08 0.32 -14.68
N MET A 228 6.31 1.45 -15.35
CA MET A 228 5.26 2.39 -15.76
C MET A 228 5.17 2.61 -17.28
N GLY A 229 6.03 1.98 -18.08
CA GLY A 229 5.91 1.96 -19.53
C GLY A 229 6.26 3.29 -20.24
N GLY A 230 7.23 4.04 -19.70
CA GLY A 230 7.79 5.25 -20.32
C GLY A 230 9.07 4.98 -21.10
N GLY A 231 9.14 3.89 -21.88
CA GLY A 231 10.30 3.57 -22.71
C GLY A 231 10.40 4.51 -23.91
N GLU A 232 11.59 5.07 -24.09
CA GLU A 232 12.16 5.77 -25.21
C GLU A 232 11.35 5.70 -26.52
N GLU A 233 10.49 6.70 -26.77
CA GLU A 233 10.18 7.07 -28.13
C GLU A 233 11.34 7.91 -28.64
N GLY A 234 12.03 7.36 -29.65
CA GLY A 234 13.18 7.96 -30.30
C GLY A 234 13.02 9.44 -30.61
N GLU A 235 14.10 10.17 -30.39
CA GLU A 235 14.36 11.48 -30.97
C GLU A 235 13.99 11.45 -32.45
N ASP A 236 12.92 12.15 -32.78
CA ASP A 236 12.69 12.87 -34.04
C ASP A 236 11.19 13.15 -34.19
N ASN A 237 10.75 14.32 -33.65
CA ASN A 237 9.83 15.21 -34.34
C ASN A 237 9.47 16.39 -33.42
N GLU A 238 10.11 17.52 -33.72
CA GLU A 238 9.63 18.83 -33.32
C GLU A 238 8.26 19.11 -33.96
N GLU A 239 7.49 19.90 -33.22
CA GLU A 239 6.31 20.69 -33.57
C GLU A 239 4.93 20.16 -33.14
N GLY A 240 4.46 20.80 -32.08
CA GLY A 240 3.11 21.38 -32.12
C GLY A 240 1.97 20.55 -31.62
N GLY A 241 1.46 20.93 -30.47
CA GLY A 241 0.06 20.71 -30.17
C GLY A 241 -0.23 20.03 -28.83
N ALA A 242 -0.63 20.86 -27.87
CA ALA A 242 -1.36 20.40 -26.71
C ALA A 242 -2.65 19.70 -27.15
N GLY A 243 -2.61 18.37 -27.22
CA GLY A 243 -3.74 17.51 -27.50
C GLY A 243 -3.94 16.59 -26.32
N ALA A 244 -5.12 16.69 -25.70
CA ALA A 244 -5.57 15.74 -24.71
C ALA A 244 -5.41 14.32 -25.27
N ALA A 245 -4.55 13.50 -24.64
CA ALA A 245 -4.45 12.09 -24.94
C ALA A 245 -5.77 11.43 -24.56
N SER A 246 -6.53 11.07 -25.57
CA SER A 246 -7.79 10.33 -25.44
C SER A 246 -7.51 8.94 -24.89
N ALA A 247 -8.47 8.39 -24.16
CA ALA A 247 -8.43 7.06 -23.54
C ALA A 247 -8.18 5.89 -24.53
N GLU A 248 -8.05 6.17 -25.83
CA GLU A 248 -7.80 5.18 -26.87
C GLU A 248 -6.32 4.80 -27.03
N ASP A 249 -5.37 5.60 -26.50
CA ASP A 249 -3.93 5.29 -26.57
C ASP A 249 -3.42 4.33 -25.47
N GLN A 250 -4.31 3.87 -24.56
CA GLN A 250 -3.97 2.84 -23.58
C GLN A 250 -3.97 1.41 -24.16
N SER A 251 -4.30 1.23 -25.41
CA SER A 251 -4.28 -0.08 -26.09
C SER A 251 -2.90 -0.49 -26.64
N ALA A 252 -1.88 0.39 -26.56
CA ALA A 252 -0.49 -0.02 -26.73
C ALA A 252 0.10 -0.44 -25.37
N GLU A 253 -0.46 -1.49 -24.78
CA GLU A 253 0.15 -2.16 -23.62
C GLU A 253 1.52 -2.68 -24.04
N SER A 254 2.58 -2.13 -23.46
CA SER A 254 3.88 -2.79 -23.50
C SER A 254 3.68 -4.22 -23.03
N PRO A 255 4.20 -5.25 -23.73
CA PRO A 255 3.96 -6.65 -23.37
C PRO A 255 4.26 -6.97 -21.90
N ALA A 256 5.23 -6.27 -21.30
CA ALA A 256 5.60 -6.41 -19.90
C ALA A 256 4.53 -5.94 -18.91
N ARG A 257 3.66 -4.96 -19.27
CA ARG A 257 2.60 -4.45 -18.39
C ARG A 257 1.38 -5.38 -18.33
N ALA A 258 1.13 -6.13 -19.39
CA ALA A 258 0.08 -7.16 -19.42
C ALA A 258 0.41 -8.38 -18.54
N GLU A 259 1.67 -8.48 -18.06
CA GLU A 259 2.17 -9.62 -17.30
C GLU A 259 2.22 -9.42 -15.78
N ILE A 260 1.84 -8.24 -15.25
CA ILE A 260 1.94 -7.93 -13.82
C ILE A 260 0.64 -7.30 -13.28
N ALA A 261 0.34 -7.60 -12.03
CA ALA A 261 -0.67 -6.89 -11.25
C ALA A 261 0.03 -5.97 -10.24
N LEU A 262 -0.44 -4.73 -10.12
CA LEU A 262 0.14 -3.70 -9.27
C LEU A 262 -0.87 -3.23 -8.23
N LEU A 263 -0.40 -2.99 -6.99
CA LEU A 263 -1.16 -2.32 -5.95
C LEU A 263 -0.26 -1.38 -5.16
N GLY A 264 -0.65 -0.11 -5.05
CA GLY A 264 0.07 0.85 -4.22
C GLY A 264 0.08 0.45 -2.75
N LEU A 265 1.24 0.54 -2.09
CA LEU A 265 1.33 0.24 -0.65
C LEU A 265 0.42 1.16 0.18
N GLY A 266 0.19 2.40 -0.27
CA GLY A 266 -0.74 3.35 0.36
C GLY A 266 -2.16 2.82 0.50
N ASP A 267 -2.60 1.98 -0.46
CA ASP A 267 -3.92 1.37 -0.46
C ASP A 267 -4.09 0.32 0.66
N ALA A 268 -2.99 -0.22 1.18
CA ALA A 268 -3.00 -1.07 2.37
C ALA A 268 -2.79 -0.27 3.67
N LEU A 269 -1.94 0.77 3.64
CA LEU A 269 -1.60 1.57 4.82
C LEU A 269 -2.82 2.31 5.37
N ILE A 270 -3.56 3.01 4.50
CA ILE A 270 -4.68 3.86 4.94
C ILE A 270 -5.83 3.04 5.54
N PRO A 271 -6.30 1.93 4.92
CA PRO A 271 -7.24 1.03 5.56
C PRO A 271 -6.72 0.39 6.85
N GLY A 272 -5.45 -0.03 6.85
CA GLY A 272 -4.80 -0.64 8.02
C GLY A 272 -4.76 0.30 9.23
N MET A 273 -4.58 1.61 9.00
CA MET A 273 -4.65 2.63 10.06
C MET A 273 -5.99 2.60 10.81
N LEU A 274 -7.12 2.46 10.10
CA LEU A 274 -8.43 2.40 10.76
C LEU A 274 -8.58 1.11 11.57
N ALA A 275 -8.08 -0.02 11.08
CA ALA A 275 -8.14 -1.28 11.81
C ALA A 275 -7.36 -1.21 13.13
N VAL A 276 -6.13 -0.68 13.10
CA VAL A 276 -5.30 -0.45 14.31
C VAL A 276 -5.95 0.56 15.24
N SER A 277 -6.37 1.72 14.71
CA SER A 277 -7.02 2.76 15.50
C SER A 277 -8.29 2.26 16.19
N ALA A 278 -9.10 1.47 15.49
CA ALA A 278 -10.29 0.85 16.05
C ALA A 278 -9.96 -0.18 17.14
N GLY A 279 -8.94 -1.03 16.91
CA GLY A 279 -8.49 -2.03 17.88
C GLY A 279 -7.98 -1.41 19.17
N HIS A 280 -7.25 -0.30 19.05
CA HIS A 280 -6.57 0.33 20.18
C HIS A 280 -7.43 1.34 20.96
N PHE A 281 -8.24 2.16 20.27
CA PHE A 281 -8.95 3.28 20.92
C PHE A 281 -10.43 3.00 21.23
N LEU A 282 -11.06 2.00 20.60
CA LEU A 282 -12.44 1.68 20.91
C LEU A 282 -12.53 0.65 22.04
N ASP A 283 -13.31 1.00 23.09
CA ASP A 283 -13.61 0.12 24.21
C ASP A 283 -14.58 -0.98 23.78
N ALA A 284 -14.03 -2.06 23.23
CA ALA A 284 -14.75 -3.23 22.78
C ALA A 284 -13.97 -4.51 23.13
N PRO A 285 -14.68 -5.63 23.43
CA PRO A 285 -14.01 -6.90 23.71
C PRO A 285 -13.11 -7.33 22.54
N THR A 286 -11.90 -7.77 22.88
CA THR A 286 -10.98 -8.34 21.89
C THR A 286 -11.55 -9.67 21.38
N VAL A 287 -11.71 -9.79 20.07
CA VAL A 287 -12.23 -10.98 19.37
C VAL A 287 -11.09 -11.91 18.97
N VAL A 288 -9.98 -11.34 18.48
CA VAL A 288 -8.77 -12.09 18.09
C VAL A 288 -7.59 -11.60 18.94
N PRO A 289 -7.27 -12.28 20.05
CA PRO A 289 -6.21 -11.83 20.96
C PRO A 289 -4.84 -11.70 20.31
N ALA A 290 -4.49 -12.62 19.40
CA ALA A 290 -3.20 -12.62 18.71
C ALA A 290 -2.97 -11.38 17.82
N LEU A 291 -4.01 -10.63 17.48
CA LEU A 291 -3.96 -9.43 16.67
C LEU A 291 -4.37 -8.17 17.45
N ASN A 292 -4.64 -8.32 18.73
CA ASN A 292 -5.27 -7.27 19.54
C ASN A 292 -6.51 -6.63 18.85
N ALA A 293 -7.26 -7.45 18.11
CA ALA A 293 -8.34 -6.98 17.25
C ALA A 293 -9.71 -7.19 17.90
N ASN A 294 -10.46 -6.10 18.06
CA ASN A 294 -11.86 -6.08 18.43
C ASN A 294 -12.77 -6.21 17.20
N ALA A 295 -14.08 -6.30 17.37
CA ALA A 295 -15.02 -6.44 16.26
C ALA A 295 -14.97 -5.26 15.25
N PRO A 296 -14.83 -3.97 15.64
CA PRO A 296 -14.61 -2.87 14.70
C PRO A 296 -13.34 -3.02 13.86
N ALA A 297 -12.22 -3.44 14.46
CA ALA A 297 -10.95 -3.66 13.75
C ALA A 297 -11.06 -4.78 12.71
N ILE A 298 -11.68 -5.91 13.10
CA ILE A 298 -11.96 -7.02 12.17
C ILE A 298 -12.92 -6.56 11.08
N GLY A 299 -13.94 -5.80 11.45
CA GLY A 299 -14.89 -5.19 10.50
C GLY A 299 -14.18 -4.34 9.45
N ALA A 300 -13.24 -3.48 9.85
CA ALA A 300 -12.43 -2.68 8.96
C ALA A 300 -11.58 -3.55 8.01
N LEU A 301 -10.91 -4.59 8.52
CA LEU A 301 -10.12 -5.53 7.72
C LEU A 301 -11.00 -6.26 6.69
N VAL A 302 -12.09 -6.87 7.12
CA VAL A 302 -13.01 -7.61 6.25
C VAL A 302 -13.66 -6.68 5.23
N GLY A 303 -14.08 -5.48 5.68
CA GLY A 303 -14.62 -4.44 4.80
C GLY A 303 -13.61 -4.00 3.75
N GLY A 304 -12.34 -3.88 4.11
CA GLY A 304 -11.25 -3.61 3.16
C GLY A 304 -11.10 -4.70 2.11
N LEU A 305 -11.19 -5.97 2.50
CA LEU A 305 -11.18 -7.10 1.55
C LEU A 305 -12.38 -7.07 0.61
N VAL A 306 -13.56 -6.74 1.11
CA VAL A 306 -14.77 -6.58 0.28
C VAL A 306 -14.61 -5.39 -0.67
N GLY A 307 -14.07 -4.27 -0.19
CA GLY A 307 -13.76 -3.10 -1.02
C GLY A 307 -12.73 -3.41 -2.10
N MET A 308 -11.69 -4.17 -1.77
CA MET A 308 -10.67 -4.64 -2.71
C MET A 308 -11.29 -5.55 -3.78
N ALA A 309 -12.13 -6.52 -3.38
CA ALA A 309 -12.84 -7.38 -4.32
C ALA A 309 -13.77 -6.55 -5.23
N GLY A 310 -14.43 -5.54 -4.68
CA GLY A 310 -15.25 -4.59 -5.44
C GLY A 310 -14.43 -3.78 -6.45
N LEU A 311 -13.25 -3.31 -6.06
CA LEU A 311 -12.32 -2.62 -6.95
C LEU A 311 -11.86 -3.53 -8.09
N LEU A 312 -11.39 -4.74 -7.78
CA LEU A 312 -10.96 -5.70 -8.79
C LEU A 312 -12.09 -6.08 -9.76
N TYR A 313 -13.30 -6.23 -9.24
CA TYR A 313 -14.49 -6.46 -10.08
C TYR A 313 -14.77 -5.25 -11.00
N LEU A 314 -14.66 -4.03 -10.48
CA LEU A 314 -14.88 -2.80 -11.25
C LEU A 314 -13.86 -2.68 -12.39
N VAL A 315 -12.58 -2.82 -12.08
CA VAL A 315 -11.48 -2.77 -13.06
C VAL A 315 -11.64 -3.84 -14.15
N HIS A 316 -12.16 -5.01 -13.81
CA HIS A 316 -12.37 -6.08 -14.79
C HIS A 316 -13.60 -5.86 -15.69
N ARG A 317 -14.60 -5.09 -15.23
CA ARG A 317 -15.90 -4.93 -15.92
C ARG A 317 -16.05 -3.62 -16.68
N VAL A 318 -15.34 -2.61 -16.29
CA VAL A 318 -15.49 -1.25 -16.84
C VAL A 318 -14.15 -0.82 -17.41
N GLU A 319 -14.14 -0.47 -18.69
CA GLU A 319 -12.94 0.04 -19.36
C GLU A 319 -12.61 1.44 -18.88
N GLY A 320 -11.32 1.77 -18.78
CA GLY A 320 -10.80 3.09 -18.41
C GLY A 320 -10.13 3.14 -17.04
N ALA A 321 -9.55 4.30 -16.72
CA ALA A 321 -8.89 4.55 -15.44
C ALA A 321 -9.92 4.65 -14.31
N HIS A 322 -9.70 3.94 -13.21
CA HIS A 322 -10.58 3.92 -12.06
C HIS A 322 -9.85 4.40 -10.81
N ALA A 323 -10.51 5.26 -10.04
CA ALA A 323 -10.06 5.63 -8.71
C ALA A 323 -10.17 4.42 -7.76
N GLY A 324 -9.06 3.97 -7.20
CA GLY A 324 -8.98 2.76 -6.37
C GLY A 324 -9.44 2.97 -4.93
N LEU A 325 -9.12 4.14 -4.36
CA LEU A 325 -9.40 4.43 -2.95
C LEU A 325 -10.90 4.56 -2.61
N PRO A 326 -11.80 5.11 -3.44
CA PRO A 326 -13.21 5.23 -3.07
C PRO A 326 -13.90 3.89 -2.76
N PRO A 327 -13.85 2.84 -3.60
CA PRO A 327 -14.48 1.56 -3.27
C PRO A 327 -13.79 0.87 -2.09
N LEU A 328 -12.46 0.97 -1.99
CA LEU A 328 -11.69 0.39 -0.90
C LEU A 328 -12.04 1.03 0.44
N ASN A 329 -12.00 2.37 0.52
CA ASN A 329 -12.31 3.11 1.73
C ASN A 329 -13.79 2.99 2.13
N ALA A 330 -14.70 2.92 1.16
CA ALA A 330 -16.12 2.66 1.44
C ALA A 330 -16.31 1.27 2.08
N GLY A 331 -15.62 0.26 1.59
CA GLY A 331 -15.60 -1.08 2.19
C GLY A 331 -15.08 -1.06 3.63
N VAL A 332 -13.91 -0.44 3.83
CA VAL A 332 -13.27 -0.32 5.16
C VAL A 332 -14.16 0.40 6.16
N LEU A 333 -14.71 1.57 5.79
CA LEU A 333 -15.61 2.35 6.65
C LEU A 333 -16.91 1.60 6.94
N GLY A 334 -17.49 0.98 5.91
CA GLY A 334 -18.71 0.17 6.07
C GLY A 334 -18.50 -1.00 7.02
N GLY A 335 -17.42 -1.75 6.83
CA GLY A 335 -17.06 -2.87 7.70
C GLY A 335 -16.73 -2.44 9.13
N TYR A 336 -15.99 -1.35 9.29
CA TYR A 336 -15.71 -0.73 10.58
C TYR A 336 -16.97 -0.39 11.36
N LEU A 337 -17.92 0.33 10.71
CA LEU A 337 -19.18 0.73 11.34
C LEU A 337 -20.08 -0.47 11.67
N LEU A 338 -20.14 -1.48 10.79
CA LEU A 338 -20.84 -2.73 11.05
C LEU A 338 -20.23 -3.48 12.23
N GLY A 339 -18.91 -3.53 12.32
CA GLY A 339 -18.18 -4.11 13.46
C GLY A 339 -18.46 -3.36 14.76
N ALA A 340 -18.51 -2.03 14.72
CA ALA A 340 -18.85 -1.18 15.87
C ALA A 340 -20.29 -1.46 16.37
N VAL A 341 -21.24 -1.51 15.47
CA VAL A 341 -22.65 -1.85 15.80
C VAL A 341 -22.74 -3.26 16.36
N ALA A 342 -22.03 -4.23 15.81
CA ALA A 342 -21.98 -5.61 16.31
C ALA A 342 -21.38 -5.71 17.71
N ALA A 343 -20.44 -4.81 18.06
CA ALA A 343 -19.86 -4.69 19.40
C ALA A 343 -20.76 -3.89 20.37
N GLY A 344 -21.93 -3.38 19.93
CA GLY A 344 -22.81 -2.56 20.74
C GLY A 344 -22.34 -1.11 20.89
N ILE A 345 -21.39 -0.66 20.10
CA ILE A 345 -20.87 0.71 20.11
C ILE A 345 -21.80 1.59 19.23
N PRO A 346 -22.34 2.69 19.78
CA PRO A 346 -23.11 3.64 18.97
C PRO A 346 -22.28 4.19 17.80
N VAL A 347 -22.92 4.37 16.65
CA VAL A 347 -22.23 4.91 15.43
C VAL A 347 -21.64 6.29 15.72
N THR A 348 -22.31 7.13 16.52
CA THR A 348 -21.79 8.42 16.95
C THR A 348 -20.47 8.29 17.71
N THR A 349 -20.39 7.36 18.66
CA THR A 349 -19.16 7.08 19.41
C THR A 349 -18.06 6.52 18.50
N ALA A 350 -18.42 5.62 17.58
CA ALA A 350 -17.47 5.09 16.59
C ALA A 350 -16.93 6.19 15.68
N LEU A 351 -17.77 7.18 15.31
CA LEU A 351 -17.35 8.35 14.54
C LEU A 351 -16.67 9.45 15.37
N GLY A 352 -16.55 9.27 16.71
CA GLY A 352 -15.94 10.27 17.58
C GLY A 352 -16.79 11.54 17.80
N LEU A 353 -18.12 11.40 17.69
CA LEU A 353 -19.13 12.48 17.81
C LEU A 353 -19.88 12.41 19.13
#